data_ada4f4758b517d9f4cc3db2e04e59a7c
#
_entry.id   ada4f4758b517d9f4cc3db2e04e59a7c
#
_cell.length_a   1.000
_cell.length_b   1.000
_cell.length_c   1.000
_cell.angle_alpha   90.00
_cell.angle_beta   90.00
_cell.angle_gamma   90.00
#
_symmetry.space_group_name_H-M   'P 1'
#
loop_
_entity.id
_entity.type
_entity.pdbx_description
1 polymer ?
#
loop_
_entity_poly.entity_id
_entity_poly.type
_entity_poly.pdbx_seq_one_letter_code
_entity_poly.pdbx_strand_id
1 'polypeptide(L)'
;MKDKLEPNMYVRTKRGTFDRFMTSKKIESLTWYTFEDRGSITNPENYIINASHNIIDLIEVGDYVNGYLVLNVLDFNDNTRILSLERIYDNKITEEDIKSIVTKEMYSSVKYRLGDDK
;
A
#
# COMPACT_ATOMS: atom_id res chain seq x y z
N MET A 1 -1.56 0.94 14.77
CA MET A 1 -0.33 1.18 14.01
C MET A 1 0.80 1.40 14.99
N LYS A 2 1.79 0.54 14.91
CA LYS A 2 2.91 0.61 15.84
C LYS A 2 3.96 1.59 15.42
N ASP A 3 4.14 1.72 14.12
CA ASP A 3 5.24 2.50 13.61
C ASP A 3 4.89 3.95 13.49
N LYS A 4 5.88 4.76 13.74
CA LYS A 4 5.71 6.18 13.66
C LYS A 4 5.67 6.61 12.19
N LEU A 5 4.68 7.42 11.85
CA LEU A 5 4.60 7.98 10.52
C LEU A 5 5.64 9.06 10.34
N GLU A 6 6.33 9.02 9.21
CA GLU A 6 7.31 10.02 8.83
C GLU A 6 6.87 10.70 7.54
N PRO A 7 7.18 11.99 7.37
CA PRO A 7 6.79 12.70 6.16
C PRO A 7 7.23 11.98 4.90
N ASN A 8 6.38 11.99 3.91
CA ASN A 8 6.58 11.39 2.60
C ASN A 8 6.51 9.86 2.57
N MET A 9 6.11 9.23 3.66
CA MET A 9 5.84 7.80 3.63
C MET A 9 4.61 7.50 2.81
N TYR A 10 4.69 6.41 2.04
CA TYR A 10 3.51 5.84 1.42
C TYR A 10 2.72 5.08 2.46
N VAL A 11 1.41 5.09 2.34
CA VAL A 11 0.55 4.29 3.22
C VAL A 11 -0.39 3.45 2.38
N ARG A 12 -0.67 2.25 2.88
CA ARG A 12 -1.69 1.39 2.30
C ARG A 12 -2.92 1.51 3.18
N THR A 13 -4.05 1.87 2.58
CA THR A 13 -5.27 2.09 3.33
C THR A 13 -6.05 0.79 3.50
N LYS A 14 -7.00 0.81 4.41
CA LYS A 14 -7.85 -0.36 4.65
C LYS A 14 -8.74 -0.71 3.47
N ARG A 15 -8.93 0.23 2.56
CA ARG A 15 -9.69 0.00 1.34
C ARG A 15 -8.85 -0.55 0.21
N GLY A 16 -7.54 -0.65 0.42
CA GLY A 16 -6.63 -1.16 -0.59
C GLY A 16 -6.08 -0.10 -1.52
N THR A 17 -6.30 1.16 -1.21
CA THR A 17 -5.70 2.25 -1.99
C THR A 17 -4.37 2.63 -1.36
N PHE A 18 -3.61 3.46 -2.05
CA PHE A 18 -2.37 4.02 -1.53
C PHE A 18 -2.51 5.52 -1.40
N ASP A 19 -1.91 6.04 -0.36
CA ASP A 19 -1.89 7.47 -0.10
C ASP A 19 -0.51 7.83 0.39
N ARG A 20 -0.29 9.08 0.70
CA ARG A 20 1.01 9.54 1.14
C ARG A 20 0.84 10.42 2.35
N PHE A 21 1.61 10.11 3.40
CA PHE A 21 1.60 10.92 4.60
C PHE A 21 2.45 12.17 4.38
N MET A 22 1.89 13.34 4.65
CA MET A 22 2.57 14.60 4.41
C MET A 22 3.15 15.19 5.68
N THR A 23 2.32 15.36 6.70
CA THR A 23 2.77 16.01 7.93
C THR A 23 1.78 15.76 9.06
N SER A 24 2.22 16.05 10.27
CA SER A 24 1.33 16.03 11.43
C SER A 24 1.46 17.34 12.19
N LYS A 25 0.41 17.70 12.89
CA LYS A 25 0.36 18.93 13.66
C LYS A 25 -0.49 18.71 14.90
N LYS A 26 0.03 19.14 16.03
CA LYS A 26 -0.72 19.05 17.27
C LYS A 26 -1.47 20.35 17.48
N ILE A 27 -2.78 20.25 17.64
CA ILE A 27 -3.64 21.38 17.92
C ILE A 27 -4.38 21.05 19.20
N GLU A 28 -4.09 21.82 20.25
CA GLU A 28 -4.60 21.55 21.58
C GLU A 28 -4.14 20.15 22.02
N SER A 29 -5.06 19.24 22.34
CA SER A 29 -4.70 17.90 22.79
C SER A 29 -4.75 16.86 21.69
N LEU A 30 -5.07 17.28 20.46
CA LEU A 30 -5.21 16.34 19.33
C LEU A 30 -4.09 16.51 18.33
N THR A 31 -3.59 15.38 17.83
CA THR A 31 -2.65 15.39 16.73
C THR A 31 -3.40 15.12 15.44
N TRP A 32 -3.22 15.99 14.47
CA TRP A 32 -3.82 15.87 13.16
C TRP A 32 -2.78 15.36 12.18
N TYR A 33 -3.14 14.31 11.43
CA TYR A 33 -2.28 13.70 10.43
C TYR A 33 -2.83 14.04 9.06
N THR A 34 -2.01 14.64 8.22
CA THR A 34 -2.45 15.10 6.89
C THR A 34 -1.88 14.17 5.82
N PHE A 35 -2.78 13.65 4.99
CA PHE A 35 -2.43 12.78 3.88
C PHE A 35 -2.75 13.50 2.57
N GLU A 36 -2.01 13.16 1.53
CA GLU A 36 -2.13 13.84 0.24
C GLU A 36 -3.55 13.77 -0.32
N ASP A 37 -4.16 12.59 -0.29
CA ASP A 37 -5.51 12.42 -0.84
C ASP A 37 -6.61 12.54 0.20
N ARG A 38 -6.38 11.95 1.37
CA ARG A 38 -7.42 11.89 2.41
C ARG A 38 -7.64 13.23 3.11
N GLY A 39 -6.59 14.05 3.20
CA GLY A 39 -6.65 15.25 4.01
C GLY A 39 -6.28 14.96 5.45
N SER A 40 -6.77 15.77 6.37
CA SER A 40 -6.36 15.72 7.77
C SER A 40 -7.32 14.88 8.60
N ILE A 41 -6.77 13.97 9.41
CA ILE A 41 -7.52 13.10 10.30
C ILE A 41 -6.79 12.96 11.63
N THR A 42 -7.50 12.57 12.68
CA THR A 42 -6.92 12.39 14.01
C THR A 42 -6.64 10.94 14.37
N ASN A 43 -7.24 9.99 13.65
CA ASN A 43 -7.09 8.57 13.95
C ASN A 43 -6.55 7.84 12.73
N PRO A 44 -5.22 7.95 12.46
CA PRO A 44 -4.67 7.31 11.26
C PRO A 44 -4.80 5.78 11.29
N GLU A 45 -4.82 5.15 12.45
CA GLU A 45 -4.97 3.71 12.54
C GLU A 45 -6.33 3.22 12.04
N ASN A 46 -7.31 4.11 11.93
CA ASN A 46 -8.60 3.76 11.33
C ASN A 46 -8.58 3.86 9.81
N TYR A 47 -7.57 4.50 9.27
CA TYR A 47 -7.44 4.75 7.84
C TYR A 47 -6.43 3.82 7.17
N ILE A 48 -5.31 3.57 7.80
CA ILE A 48 -4.21 2.84 7.18
C ILE A 48 -3.93 1.52 7.88
N ILE A 49 -3.35 0.58 7.12
CA ILE A 49 -2.87 -0.69 7.68
C ILE A 49 -1.36 -0.75 7.74
N ASN A 50 -0.67 -0.03 6.87
CA ASN A 50 0.78 -0.08 6.87
C ASN A 50 1.36 1.17 6.20
N ALA A 51 2.61 1.45 6.48
CA ALA A 51 3.31 2.60 5.94
C ALA A 51 4.77 2.27 5.70
N SER A 52 5.35 2.85 4.66
CA SER A 52 6.77 2.69 4.35
C SER A 52 7.23 3.79 3.42
N HIS A 53 8.52 4.11 3.47
CA HIS A 53 9.11 5.03 2.51
C HIS A 53 9.21 4.41 1.12
N ASN A 54 9.15 3.08 1.04
CA ASN A 54 9.22 2.35 -0.23
C ASN A 54 7.89 1.66 -0.48
N ILE A 55 7.24 2.01 -1.58
CA ILE A 55 5.90 1.47 -1.86
C ILE A 55 5.91 -0.06 -2.01
N ILE A 56 7.04 -0.61 -2.46
CA ILE A 56 7.14 -2.06 -2.62
C ILE A 56 6.95 -2.80 -1.29
N ASP A 57 7.28 -2.16 -0.17
CA ASP A 57 7.11 -2.76 1.15
C ASP A 57 5.65 -2.93 1.54
N LEU A 58 4.75 -2.29 0.83
CA LEU A 58 3.33 -2.32 1.12
C LEU A 58 2.57 -3.32 0.25
N ILE A 59 3.26 -3.96 -0.69
CA ILE A 59 2.64 -4.93 -1.59
C ILE A 59 2.55 -6.27 -0.88
N GLU A 60 1.41 -6.95 -1.05
CA GLU A 60 1.13 -8.22 -0.41
C GLU A 60 0.79 -9.29 -1.43
N VAL A 61 0.92 -10.54 -1.02
CA VAL A 61 0.47 -11.67 -1.84
C VAL A 61 -1.00 -11.48 -2.16
N GLY A 62 -1.35 -11.65 -3.42
CA GLY A 62 -2.71 -11.45 -3.89
C GLY A 62 -2.94 -10.12 -4.57
N ASP A 63 -2.02 -9.19 -4.42
CA ASP A 63 -2.07 -7.93 -5.16
C ASP A 63 -1.66 -8.17 -6.62
N TYR A 64 -1.96 -7.22 -7.48
CA TYR A 64 -1.52 -7.24 -8.87
C TYR A 64 -0.53 -6.11 -9.10
N VAL A 65 0.63 -6.45 -9.60
CA VAL A 65 1.67 -5.48 -9.95
C VAL A 65 1.87 -5.54 -11.46
N ASN A 66 1.71 -4.41 -12.11
CA ASN A 66 1.83 -4.31 -13.57
C ASN A 66 0.92 -5.32 -14.28
N GLY A 67 -0.22 -5.62 -13.66
CA GLY A 67 -1.19 -6.54 -14.23
C GLY A 67 -0.95 -8.00 -13.90
N TYR A 68 0.11 -8.33 -13.15
CA TYR A 68 0.44 -9.71 -12.80
C TYR A 68 0.21 -9.97 -11.33
N LEU A 69 -0.35 -11.12 -11.02
CA LEU A 69 -0.65 -11.52 -9.65
C LEU A 69 0.64 -11.76 -8.85
N VAL A 70 0.70 -11.18 -7.66
CA VAL A 70 1.82 -11.42 -6.74
C VAL A 70 1.61 -12.77 -6.05
N LEU A 71 2.50 -13.71 -6.34
CA LEU A 71 2.42 -15.06 -5.78
C LEU A 71 3.17 -15.18 -4.47
N ASN A 72 4.23 -14.41 -4.32
CA ASN A 72 5.04 -14.48 -3.12
C ASN A 72 5.80 -13.17 -2.91
N VAL A 73 6.12 -12.89 -1.66
CA VAL A 73 6.89 -11.72 -1.27
C VAL A 73 8.05 -12.22 -0.43
N LEU A 74 9.27 -11.92 -0.86
CA LEU A 74 10.49 -12.35 -0.17
C LEU A 74 11.21 -11.14 0.40
N ASP A 75 11.42 -11.16 1.70
CA ASP A 75 12.15 -10.09 2.41
C ASP A 75 13.53 -10.59 2.80
N PHE A 76 14.54 -9.78 2.54
CA PHE A 76 15.92 -10.11 2.84
C PHE A 76 16.45 -9.22 3.97
N ASN A 77 17.55 -9.66 4.56
CA ASN A 77 18.12 -8.97 5.71
C ASN A 77 18.62 -7.56 5.43
N ASP A 78 18.87 -7.26 4.18
CA ASP A 78 19.34 -5.93 3.78
C ASP A 78 18.19 -4.98 3.44
N ASN A 79 16.99 -5.32 3.88
CA ASN A 79 15.78 -4.55 3.63
C ASN A 79 15.35 -4.52 2.16
N THR A 80 15.82 -5.50 1.39
CA THR A 80 15.41 -5.68 0.01
C THR A 80 14.18 -6.56 -0.03
N ARG A 81 13.22 -6.20 -0.85
CA ARG A 81 12.03 -7.01 -1.07
C ARG A 81 11.93 -7.39 -2.54
N ILE A 82 11.66 -8.66 -2.78
CA ILE A 82 11.51 -9.21 -4.13
C ILE A 82 10.12 -9.80 -4.26
N LEU A 83 9.47 -9.51 -5.37
CA LEU A 83 8.15 -10.02 -5.66
C LEU A 83 8.25 -11.15 -6.68
N SER A 84 7.51 -12.24 -6.43
CA SER A 84 7.31 -13.29 -7.41
C SER A 84 5.96 -13.08 -8.05
N LEU A 85 5.95 -12.86 -9.35
CA LEU A 85 4.72 -12.60 -10.10
C LEU A 85 4.39 -13.81 -10.98
N GLU A 86 3.10 -14.04 -11.21
CA GLU A 86 2.68 -15.08 -12.10
C GLU A 86 3.19 -14.80 -13.53
N ARG A 87 3.59 -15.84 -14.25
CA ARG A 87 4.06 -15.77 -15.64
C ARG A 87 5.35 -14.99 -15.82
N ILE A 88 5.94 -14.52 -14.74
CA ILE A 88 7.23 -13.84 -14.82
C ILE A 88 8.23 -14.64 -14.01
N TYR A 89 9.22 -15.21 -14.72
CA TYR A 89 10.24 -16.04 -14.11
C TYR A 89 11.53 -15.26 -13.99
N ASP A 90 12.27 -15.52 -12.94
CA ASP A 90 13.58 -14.92 -12.69
C ASP A 90 13.56 -13.41 -12.54
N ASN A 91 12.41 -12.85 -12.21
CA ASN A 91 12.33 -11.42 -12.10
C ASN A 91 12.41 -10.94 -10.68
N LYS A 92 13.38 -10.08 -10.47
CA LYS A 92 13.48 -9.30 -9.27
C LYS A 92 12.82 -7.99 -9.56
N ILE A 93 11.56 -7.88 -9.17
CA ILE A 93 10.84 -6.63 -9.37
C ILE A 93 11.27 -5.66 -8.29
N THR A 94 11.85 -4.56 -8.70
CA THR A 94 12.24 -3.48 -7.81
C THR A 94 11.21 -2.39 -7.85
N GLU A 95 11.33 -1.42 -6.95
CA GLU A 95 10.37 -0.33 -6.90
C GLU A 95 10.30 0.44 -8.22
N GLU A 96 11.44 0.58 -8.91
CA GLU A 96 11.49 1.28 -10.18
C GLU A 96 10.69 0.58 -11.27
N ASP A 97 10.53 -0.73 -11.15
CA ASP A 97 9.81 -1.53 -12.15
C ASP A 97 8.31 -1.46 -11.99
N ILE A 98 7.84 -0.93 -10.87
CA ILE A 98 6.42 -0.91 -10.57
C ILE A 98 5.76 0.27 -11.28
N LYS A 99 4.84 -0.05 -12.18
CA LYS A 99 4.09 0.95 -12.94
C LYS A 99 2.65 1.07 -12.47
N SER A 100 2.10 -0.02 -11.97
CA SER A 100 0.73 -0.01 -11.47
C SER A 100 0.57 -1.07 -10.39
N ILE A 101 -0.33 -0.79 -9.47
CA ILE A 101 -0.68 -1.72 -8.40
C ILE A 101 -2.19 -1.72 -8.26
N VAL A 102 -2.78 -2.91 -8.32
CA VAL A 102 -4.18 -3.11 -7.96
C VAL A 102 -4.17 -4.07 -6.78
N THR A 103 -4.58 -3.59 -5.63
CA THR A 103 -4.56 -4.41 -4.44
C THR A 103 -5.65 -5.47 -4.48
N LYS A 104 -5.47 -6.53 -3.70
CA LYS A 104 -6.47 -7.58 -3.62
C LYS A 104 -7.82 -7.04 -3.15
N GLU A 105 -7.81 -6.04 -2.28
CA GLU A 105 -9.05 -5.42 -1.81
C GLU A 105 -9.77 -4.69 -2.94
N MET A 106 -9.03 -3.95 -3.75
CA MET A 106 -9.61 -3.25 -4.89
C MET A 106 -10.10 -4.22 -5.95
N TYR A 107 -9.31 -5.26 -6.21
CA TYR A 107 -9.69 -6.27 -7.20
C TYR A 107 -10.97 -7.00 -6.80
N SER A 108 -11.05 -7.37 -5.54
CA SER A 108 -12.24 -8.06 -5.02
C SER A 108 -13.48 -7.17 -5.12
N SER A 109 -13.32 -5.88 -4.86
CA SER A 109 -14.42 -4.94 -4.96
C SER A 109 -14.96 -4.84 -6.37
N VAL A 110 -14.06 -4.73 -7.36
CA VAL A 110 -14.45 -4.66 -8.76
C VAL A 110 -15.07 -5.96 -9.21
N LYS A 111 -14.46 -7.08 -8.84
CA LYS A 111 -14.96 -8.40 -9.20
C LYS A 111 -16.37 -8.63 -8.67
N TYR A 112 -16.59 -8.25 -7.42
CA TYR A 112 -17.89 -8.41 -6.79
C TYR A 112 -18.96 -7.59 -7.50
N ARG A 113 -18.62 -6.35 -7.84
CA ARG A 113 -19.53 -5.47 -8.55
C ARG A 113 -19.92 -6.02 -9.90
N LEU A 114 -18.95 -6.54 -10.63
CA LEU A 114 -19.22 -7.14 -11.93
C LEU A 114 -20.13 -8.36 -11.80
N GLY A 115 -19.97 -9.12 -10.73
CA GLY A 115 -20.82 -10.26 -10.46
C GLY A 115 -22.27 -9.86 -10.19
N ASP A 116 -22.47 -8.74 -9.55
CA ASP A 116 -23.81 -8.26 -9.22
C ASP A 116 -24.59 -7.77 -10.44
N ASP A 117 -23.90 -7.44 -11.49
CA ASP A 117 -24.53 -6.90 -12.70
C ASP A 117 -25.19 -7.97 -13.57
N LYS A 118 -25.12 -9.18 -13.14
CA LYS A 118 -25.70 -10.29 -13.92
C LYS A 118 -27.19 -10.42 -13.75
#